data_bd6a49cc0979c52b0ee23f6829f43b22
#
_entry.id   bd6a49cc0979c52b0ee23f6829f43b22
#
_cell.length_a   1.000
_cell.length_b   1.000
_cell.length_c   1.000
_cell.angle_alpha   90.00
_cell.angle_beta   90.00
_cell.angle_gamma   90.00
#
_symmetry.space_group_name_H-M   'P 1'
#
loop_
_entity.id
_entity.type
_entity.pdbx_description
1 polymer ?
#
loop_
_entity_poly.entity_id
_entity_poly.type
_entity_poly.pdbx_seq_one_letter_code
_entity_poly.pdbx_strand_id
1 'polypeptide(L)'
;MGLPFVVLNMVSVLMFKGLGIGDAQIALWTSLIMMPWTLKFLWSPFLEMFKTKKFFVVLTQMVTGAGFALVALALQLPFFFAICIALLAVIAFSGATHDVATDGVYMSELNKQDQAKYIGWQGAFYNIAKIVASGGLVWLAGALLVGFGGVEGATEAVRHEATRHAWMTVMLILAAVMLLLGFYHMRMLPSGGAAASGAKSARETWEQLVAVIKDFFLKKHIWYYIAFIILYRLAEGFVMKIVPLFLKAERSAGGLGLNEQQIGLYYGTYGAAAFVLGSLLAGYYISHRGLRLSLIHI
;
A
#
# COMPACT_ATOMS: atom_id res chain seq x y z
N MET A 1 5.93 3.13 4.81
CA MET A 1 4.57 3.49 4.34
C MET A 1 4.27 2.98 2.93
N GLY A 2 4.86 3.53 1.87
CA GLY A 2 4.49 3.21 0.48
C GLY A 2 4.68 1.76 0.08
N LEU A 3 5.72 1.09 0.56
CA LEU A 3 6.06 -0.27 0.12
C LEU A 3 4.95 -1.29 0.43
N PRO A 4 4.50 -1.49 1.70
CA PRO A 4 3.40 -2.43 1.98
C PRO A 4 2.10 -2.05 1.27
N PHE A 5 1.77 -0.77 1.21
CA PHE A 5 0.57 -0.29 0.52
C PHE A 5 0.52 -0.72 -0.95
N VAL A 6 1.62 -0.52 -1.70
CA VAL A 6 1.68 -0.89 -3.13
C VAL A 6 1.73 -2.41 -3.30
N VAL A 7 2.40 -3.12 -2.39
CA VAL A 7 2.41 -4.59 -2.40
C VAL A 7 0.98 -5.14 -2.26
N LEU A 8 0.17 -4.61 -1.35
CA LEU A 8 -1.21 -5.07 -1.19
C LEU A 8 -2.12 -4.65 -2.35
N ASN A 9 -1.88 -3.49 -2.97
CA ASN A 9 -2.74 -2.99 -4.04
C ASN A 9 -2.45 -3.60 -5.41
N MET A 10 -1.18 -3.83 -5.74
CA MET A 10 -0.77 -4.20 -7.10
C MET A 10 0.01 -5.52 -7.13
N VAL A 11 1.04 -5.64 -6.28
CA VAL A 11 1.93 -6.83 -6.32
C VAL A 11 1.15 -8.10 -6.00
N SER A 12 0.27 -8.05 -4.96
CA SER A 12 -0.59 -9.18 -4.60
C SER A 12 -1.56 -9.57 -5.72
N VAL A 13 -2.07 -8.59 -6.47
CA VAL A 13 -2.95 -8.83 -7.63
C VAL A 13 -2.22 -9.66 -8.69
N LEU A 14 -1.00 -9.24 -9.06
CA LEU A 14 -0.18 -9.95 -10.06
C LEU A 14 0.26 -11.33 -9.54
N MET A 15 0.61 -11.43 -8.27
CA MET A 15 0.94 -12.69 -7.62
C MET A 15 -0.21 -13.70 -7.73
N PHE A 16 -1.41 -13.31 -7.30
CA PHE A 16 -2.57 -14.20 -7.36
C PHE A 16 -2.99 -14.53 -8.79
N LYS A 17 -2.90 -13.58 -9.71
CA LYS A 17 -3.16 -13.82 -11.13
C LYS A 17 -2.18 -14.83 -11.71
N GLY A 18 -0.88 -14.70 -11.38
CA GLY A 18 0.15 -15.66 -11.78
C GLY A 18 -0.05 -17.06 -11.21
N LEU A 19 -0.68 -17.17 -10.04
CA LEU A 19 -1.01 -18.42 -9.38
C LEU A 19 -2.39 -18.98 -9.76
N GLY A 20 -3.05 -18.44 -10.80
CA GLY A 20 -4.27 -18.97 -11.37
C GLY A 20 -5.57 -18.60 -10.66
N ILE A 21 -5.56 -17.62 -9.76
CA ILE A 21 -6.77 -17.13 -9.08
C ILE A 21 -7.59 -16.28 -10.05
N GLY A 22 -8.93 -16.44 -10.02
CA GLY A 22 -9.85 -15.71 -10.89
C GLY A 22 -9.92 -14.21 -10.61
N ASP A 23 -10.04 -13.38 -11.66
CA ASP A 23 -9.95 -11.92 -11.59
C ASP A 23 -10.98 -11.29 -10.66
N ALA A 24 -12.23 -11.76 -10.68
CA ALA A 24 -13.28 -11.27 -9.81
C ALA A 24 -12.96 -11.51 -8.32
N GLN A 25 -12.40 -12.68 -8.01
CA GLN A 25 -12.01 -13.06 -6.66
C GLN A 25 -10.81 -12.21 -6.19
N ILE A 26 -9.81 -12.01 -7.06
CA ILE A 26 -8.67 -11.13 -6.78
C ILE A 26 -9.16 -9.70 -6.50
N ALA A 27 -9.97 -9.13 -7.41
CA ALA A 27 -10.44 -7.76 -7.30
C ALA A 27 -11.25 -7.54 -6.00
N LEU A 28 -12.15 -8.47 -5.66
CA LEU A 28 -12.95 -8.40 -4.44
C LEU A 28 -12.06 -8.40 -3.19
N TRP A 29 -11.27 -9.46 -3.00
CA TRP A 29 -10.53 -9.64 -1.76
C TRP A 29 -9.39 -8.62 -1.58
N THR A 30 -8.65 -8.29 -2.66
CA THR A 30 -7.61 -7.26 -2.58
C THR A 30 -8.16 -5.85 -2.37
N SER A 31 -9.43 -5.61 -2.70
CA SER A 31 -10.10 -4.34 -2.35
C SER A 31 -10.55 -4.32 -0.90
N LEU A 32 -11.10 -5.43 -0.38
CA LEU A 32 -11.52 -5.54 1.01
C LEU A 32 -10.35 -5.40 2.00
N ILE A 33 -9.21 -6.00 1.72
CA ILE A 33 -8.02 -5.87 2.59
C ILE A 33 -7.46 -4.44 2.65
N MET A 34 -7.87 -3.53 1.76
CA MET A 34 -7.47 -2.12 1.83
C MET A 34 -8.34 -1.26 2.75
N MET A 35 -9.47 -1.80 3.27
CA MET A 35 -10.36 -1.06 4.18
C MET A 35 -9.67 -0.46 5.41
N PRO A 36 -8.66 -1.08 6.05
CA PRO A 36 -7.99 -0.48 7.19
C PRO A 36 -7.43 0.92 6.92
N TRP A 37 -6.94 1.22 5.71
CA TRP A 37 -6.49 2.59 5.39
C TRP A 37 -7.62 3.62 5.38
N THR A 38 -8.82 3.20 5.01
CA THR A 38 -10.02 4.06 5.06
C THR A 38 -10.53 4.22 6.49
N LEU A 39 -10.48 3.14 7.28
CA LEU A 39 -11.06 3.08 8.62
C LEU A 39 -10.08 3.44 9.74
N LYS A 40 -8.81 3.75 9.44
CA LYS A 40 -7.76 4.02 10.44
C LYS A 40 -8.13 5.13 11.45
N PHE A 41 -9.01 6.05 11.08
CA PHE A 41 -9.49 7.09 11.98
C PHE A 41 -10.23 6.54 13.20
N LEU A 42 -10.82 5.32 13.12
CA LEU A 42 -11.55 4.72 14.23
C LEU A 42 -10.63 4.33 15.41
N TRP A 43 -9.39 3.94 15.13
CA TRP A 43 -8.46 3.53 16.18
C TRP A 43 -7.27 4.48 16.37
N SER A 44 -7.08 5.47 15.48
CA SER A 44 -5.98 6.42 15.61
C SER A 44 -5.97 7.17 16.96
N PRO A 45 -7.09 7.59 17.58
CA PRO A 45 -7.08 8.23 18.89
C PRO A 45 -6.55 7.32 19.99
N PHE A 46 -6.77 6.01 19.89
CA PHE A 46 -6.26 5.06 20.88
C PHE A 46 -4.73 4.93 20.84
N LEU A 47 -4.10 5.18 19.70
CA LEU A 47 -2.64 5.17 19.58
C LEU A 47 -1.98 6.34 20.38
N GLU A 48 -2.75 7.41 20.63
CA GLU A 48 -2.30 8.52 21.46
C GLU A 48 -2.27 8.18 22.96
N MET A 49 -3.07 7.21 23.39
CA MET A 49 -3.23 6.86 24.80
C MET A 49 -2.18 5.85 25.28
N PHE A 50 -1.67 5.01 24.39
CA PHE A 50 -0.80 3.90 24.74
C PHE A 50 0.60 4.09 24.15
N LYS A 51 1.63 3.90 24.95
CA LYS A 51 3.01 3.86 24.49
C LYS A 51 3.45 5.08 23.64
N THR A 52 4.65 5.03 23.12
CA THR A 52 5.20 6.06 22.23
C THR A 52 4.86 5.76 20.78
N LYS A 53 4.88 6.76 19.91
CA LYS A 53 4.69 6.54 18.45
C LYS A 53 5.76 5.62 17.88
N LYS A 54 7.01 5.75 18.36
CA LYS A 54 8.11 4.83 18.02
C LYS A 54 7.75 3.37 18.27
N PHE A 55 7.12 3.07 19.41
CA PHE A 55 6.71 1.69 19.73
C PHE A 55 5.80 1.13 18.65
N PHE A 56 4.79 1.89 18.20
CA PHE A 56 3.87 1.45 17.17
C PHE A 56 4.56 1.33 15.80
N VAL A 57 5.45 2.27 15.42
CA VAL A 57 6.22 2.17 14.18
C VAL A 57 7.03 0.89 14.13
N VAL A 58 7.78 0.58 15.18
CA VAL A 58 8.62 -0.63 15.25
C VAL A 58 7.76 -1.89 15.28
N LEU A 59 6.73 -1.94 16.14
CA LEU A 59 5.83 -3.08 16.26
C LEU A 59 5.19 -3.43 14.91
N THR A 60 4.64 -2.42 14.23
CA THR A 60 3.97 -2.64 12.94
C THR A 60 4.93 -3.07 11.84
N GLN A 61 6.17 -2.60 11.83
CA GLN A 61 7.20 -3.07 10.91
C GLN A 61 7.56 -4.54 11.17
N MET A 62 7.71 -4.93 12.44
CA MET A 62 7.96 -6.33 12.81
C MET A 62 6.79 -7.24 12.42
N VAL A 63 5.56 -6.82 12.71
CA VAL A 63 4.34 -7.57 12.32
C VAL A 63 4.23 -7.67 10.80
N THR A 64 4.49 -6.60 10.07
CA THR A 64 4.45 -6.59 8.59
C THR A 64 5.53 -7.50 8.01
N GLY A 65 6.76 -7.45 8.55
CA GLY A 65 7.85 -8.31 8.11
C GLY A 65 7.56 -9.80 8.38
N ALA A 66 7.13 -10.13 9.58
CA ALA A 66 6.69 -11.49 9.92
C ALA A 66 5.51 -11.95 9.05
N GLY A 67 4.55 -11.04 8.80
CA GLY A 67 3.41 -11.30 7.93
C GLY A 67 3.82 -11.67 6.50
N PHE A 68 4.75 -10.93 5.89
CA PHE A 68 5.27 -11.28 4.56
C PHE A 68 6.03 -12.62 4.54
N ALA A 69 6.78 -12.94 5.59
CA ALA A 69 7.42 -14.25 5.72
C ALA A 69 6.37 -15.38 5.79
N LEU A 70 5.31 -15.19 6.56
CA LEU A 70 4.21 -16.14 6.64
C LEU A 70 3.44 -16.26 5.31
N VAL A 71 3.23 -15.16 4.57
CA VAL A 71 2.65 -15.21 3.21
C VAL A 71 3.53 -16.07 2.30
N ALA A 72 4.87 -15.89 2.32
CA ALA A 72 5.79 -16.70 1.53
C ALA A 72 5.62 -18.20 1.83
N LEU A 73 5.56 -18.58 3.09
CA LEU A 73 5.36 -19.98 3.51
C LEU A 73 3.97 -20.50 3.14
N ALA A 74 2.94 -19.66 3.28
CA ALA A 74 1.55 -20.00 2.97
C ALA A 74 1.33 -20.33 1.48
N LEU A 75 2.15 -19.77 0.57
CA LEU A 75 2.07 -20.08 -0.87
C LEU A 75 2.29 -21.57 -1.20
N GLN A 76 2.89 -22.34 -0.31
CA GLN A 76 3.10 -23.79 -0.48
C GLN A 76 1.89 -24.63 -0.06
N LEU A 77 0.91 -24.03 0.61
CA LEU A 77 -0.22 -24.76 1.18
C LEU A 77 -1.33 -24.93 0.13
N PRO A 78 -2.13 -26.01 0.18
CA PRO A 78 -3.21 -26.25 -0.77
C PRO A 78 -4.30 -25.16 -0.76
N PHE A 79 -4.56 -24.53 0.39
CA PHE A 79 -5.52 -23.44 0.56
C PHE A 79 -4.85 -22.07 0.66
N PHE A 80 -3.72 -21.89 -0.04
CA PHE A 80 -2.87 -20.70 0.06
C PHE A 80 -3.62 -19.38 -0.09
N PHE A 81 -4.60 -19.29 -0.98
CA PHE A 81 -5.28 -18.03 -1.27
C PHE A 81 -5.98 -17.46 -0.03
N ALA A 82 -6.81 -18.25 0.65
CA ALA A 82 -7.52 -17.80 1.84
C ALA A 82 -6.56 -17.42 2.99
N ILE A 83 -5.51 -18.20 3.18
CA ILE A 83 -4.48 -17.94 4.19
C ILE A 83 -3.72 -16.66 3.86
N CYS A 84 -3.30 -16.49 2.60
CA CYS A 84 -2.63 -15.28 2.16
C CYS A 84 -3.52 -14.04 2.33
N ILE A 85 -4.81 -14.09 1.99
CA ILE A 85 -5.74 -12.98 2.20
C ILE A 85 -5.85 -12.62 3.68
N ALA A 86 -5.97 -13.60 4.57
CA ALA A 86 -6.01 -13.35 6.02
C ALA A 86 -4.71 -12.68 6.52
N LEU A 87 -3.56 -13.19 6.10
CA LEU A 87 -2.25 -12.60 6.45
C LEU A 87 -2.08 -11.19 5.86
N LEU A 88 -2.48 -10.98 4.60
CA LEU A 88 -2.45 -9.66 3.98
C LEU A 88 -3.40 -8.67 4.66
N ALA A 89 -4.53 -9.13 5.20
CA ALA A 89 -5.42 -8.28 6.01
C ALA A 89 -4.74 -7.84 7.33
N VAL A 90 -3.98 -8.72 7.99
CA VAL A 90 -3.16 -8.35 9.15
C VAL A 90 -2.08 -7.33 8.76
N ILE A 91 -1.40 -7.54 7.63
CA ILE A 91 -0.40 -6.60 7.10
C ILE A 91 -1.07 -5.26 6.77
N ALA A 92 -2.28 -5.25 6.21
CA ALA A 92 -3.04 -4.04 5.91
C ALA A 92 -3.38 -3.23 7.17
N PHE A 93 -3.87 -3.90 8.21
CA PHE A 93 -4.15 -3.26 9.50
C PHE A 93 -2.86 -2.71 10.13
N SER A 94 -1.79 -3.50 10.10
CA SER A 94 -0.46 -3.10 10.56
C SER A 94 0.06 -1.89 9.77
N GLY A 95 -0.06 -1.89 8.43
CA GLY A 95 0.36 -0.79 7.57
C GLY A 95 -0.43 0.51 7.80
N ALA A 96 -1.75 0.41 7.96
CA ALA A 96 -2.59 1.56 8.28
C ALA A 96 -2.25 2.16 9.67
N THR A 97 -1.96 1.31 10.65
CA THR A 97 -1.50 1.73 11.98
C THR A 97 -0.12 2.36 11.93
N HIS A 98 0.80 1.78 11.15
CA HIS A 98 2.12 2.34 10.89
C HIS A 98 2.07 3.74 10.31
N ASP A 99 1.15 3.99 9.37
CA ASP A 99 0.92 5.30 8.78
C ASP A 99 0.60 6.35 9.85
N VAL A 100 -0.40 6.07 10.69
CA VAL A 100 -0.80 6.97 11.78
C VAL A 100 0.36 7.23 12.74
N ALA A 101 1.08 6.17 13.13
CA ALA A 101 2.20 6.29 14.07
C ALA A 101 3.36 7.11 13.49
N THR A 102 3.68 6.92 12.20
CA THR A 102 4.77 7.66 11.53
C THR A 102 4.42 9.13 11.35
N ASP A 103 3.18 9.43 10.97
CA ASP A 103 2.68 10.82 10.91
C ASP A 103 2.73 11.46 12.29
N GLY A 104 2.40 10.72 13.35
CA GLY A 104 2.53 11.16 14.73
C GLY A 104 3.97 11.49 15.13
N VAL A 105 4.96 10.66 14.76
CA VAL A 105 6.40 10.97 14.97
C VAL A 105 6.77 12.24 14.22
N TYR A 106 6.39 12.35 12.94
CA TYR A 106 6.69 13.51 12.11
C TYR A 106 6.14 14.81 12.72
N MET A 107 4.90 14.81 13.19
CA MET A 107 4.26 15.98 13.79
C MET A 107 4.80 16.35 15.15
N SER A 108 5.22 15.37 15.96
CA SER A 108 5.71 15.61 17.33
C SER A 108 7.17 16.00 17.41
N GLU A 109 8.01 15.49 16.50
CA GLU A 109 9.47 15.69 16.54
C GLU A 109 9.94 16.88 15.69
N LEU A 110 9.14 17.34 14.74
CA LEU A 110 9.49 18.44 13.85
C LEU A 110 8.67 19.69 14.15
N ASN A 111 9.33 20.86 14.20
CA ASN A 111 8.64 22.13 14.22
C ASN A 111 7.95 22.43 12.86
N LYS A 112 7.03 23.41 12.82
CA LYS A 112 6.26 23.73 11.61
C LYS A 112 7.12 24.09 10.40
N GLN A 113 8.28 24.71 10.60
CA GLN A 113 9.19 25.07 9.52
C GLN A 113 9.88 23.84 8.94
N ASP A 114 10.32 22.92 9.78
CA ASP A 114 10.93 21.65 9.35
C ASP A 114 9.88 20.72 8.72
N GLN A 115 8.65 20.67 9.24
CA GLN A 115 7.55 19.95 8.60
C GLN A 115 7.34 20.44 7.17
N ALA A 116 7.26 21.75 6.94
CA ALA A 116 7.11 22.31 5.59
C ALA A 116 8.30 21.98 4.68
N LYS A 117 9.52 21.97 5.23
CA LYS A 117 10.75 21.64 4.50
C LYS A 117 10.81 20.16 4.08
N TYR A 118 10.41 19.24 4.96
CA TYR A 118 10.60 17.81 4.75
C TYR A 118 9.38 17.10 4.15
N ILE A 119 8.23 17.75 3.99
CA ILE A 119 7.05 17.13 3.40
C ILE A 119 7.30 16.66 1.95
N GLY A 120 8.10 17.40 1.19
CA GLY A 120 8.51 17.02 -0.15
C GLY A 120 9.35 15.73 -0.18
N TRP A 121 10.20 15.53 0.81
CA TRP A 121 10.99 14.30 0.95
C TRP A 121 10.13 13.10 1.30
N GLN A 122 9.11 13.28 2.14
CA GLN A 122 8.14 12.22 2.43
C GLN A 122 7.44 11.76 1.16
N GLY A 123 6.99 12.69 0.33
CA GLY A 123 6.40 12.38 -0.99
C GLY A 123 7.39 11.69 -1.95
N ALA A 124 8.63 12.16 -2.00
CA ALA A 124 9.68 11.57 -2.83
C ALA A 124 9.96 10.11 -2.43
N PHE A 125 10.17 9.83 -1.13
CA PHE A 125 10.40 8.47 -0.65
C PHE A 125 9.17 7.56 -0.84
N TYR A 126 7.95 8.10 -0.74
CA TYR A 126 6.75 7.34 -1.08
C TYR A 126 6.75 6.92 -2.55
N ASN A 127 7.09 7.82 -3.47
CA ASN A 127 7.17 7.51 -4.90
C ASN A 127 8.32 6.53 -5.22
N ILE A 128 9.47 6.65 -4.57
CA ILE A 128 10.58 5.68 -4.69
C ILE A 128 10.08 4.29 -4.24
N ALA A 129 9.38 4.20 -3.11
CA ALA A 129 8.80 2.94 -2.64
C ALA A 129 7.79 2.34 -3.64
N LYS A 130 6.98 3.20 -4.31
CA LYS A 130 6.09 2.74 -5.39
C LYS A 130 6.88 2.14 -6.56
N ILE A 131 7.93 2.83 -7.05
CA ILE A 131 8.75 2.34 -8.15
C ILE A 131 9.43 1.02 -7.78
N VAL A 132 9.98 0.91 -6.57
CA VAL A 132 10.60 -0.32 -6.08
C VAL A 132 9.58 -1.46 -6.01
N ALA A 133 8.39 -1.21 -5.47
CA ALA A 133 7.37 -2.24 -5.33
C ALA A 133 6.78 -2.65 -6.68
N SER A 134 6.24 -1.71 -7.45
CA SER A 134 5.51 -2.00 -8.68
C SER A 134 6.42 -2.25 -9.88
N GLY A 135 7.60 -1.65 -9.90
CA GLY A 135 8.62 -1.86 -10.93
C GLY A 135 9.60 -2.97 -10.53
N GLY A 136 10.41 -2.70 -9.51
CA GLY A 136 11.53 -3.56 -9.13
C GLY A 136 11.11 -4.96 -8.68
N LEU A 137 10.18 -5.09 -7.74
CA LEU A 137 9.77 -6.39 -7.21
C LEU A 137 8.98 -7.21 -8.24
N VAL A 138 8.15 -6.58 -9.05
CA VAL A 138 7.40 -7.28 -10.12
C VAL A 138 8.36 -7.74 -11.21
N TRP A 139 9.31 -6.90 -11.63
CA TRP A 139 10.36 -7.29 -12.56
C TRP A 139 11.19 -8.46 -12.01
N LEU A 140 11.58 -8.39 -10.74
CA LEU A 140 12.33 -9.44 -10.05
C LEU A 140 11.55 -10.77 -10.02
N ALA A 141 10.24 -10.72 -9.75
CA ALA A 141 9.38 -11.91 -9.80
C ALA A 141 9.44 -12.57 -11.18
N GLY A 142 9.37 -11.79 -12.26
CA GLY A 142 9.50 -12.30 -13.61
C GLY A 142 10.89 -12.88 -13.92
N ALA A 143 11.97 -12.23 -13.47
CA ALA A 143 13.32 -12.75 -13.63
C ALA A 143 13.54 -14.07 -12.87
N LEU A 144 13.04 -14.16 -11.63
CA LEU A 144 13.08 -15.37 -10.81
C LEU A 144 12.25 -16.49 -11.42
N LEU A 145 11.07 -16.19 -11.97
CA LEU A 145 10.25 -17.17 -12.66
C LEU A 145 11.01 -17.86 -13.80
N VAL A 146 11.72 -17.10 -14.62
CA VAL A 146 12.59 -17.63 -15.66
C VAL A 146 13.74 -18.43 -15.05
N GLY A 147 14.37 -17.91 -14.01
CA GLY A 147 15.46 -18.60 -13.30
C GLY A 147 15.08 -19.93 -12.67
N PHE A 148 13.80 -20.08 -12.24
CA PHE A 148 13.26 -21.34 -11.73
C PHE A 148 12.68 -22.27 -12.83
N GLY A 149 12.94 -21.98 -14.11
CA GLY A 149 12.54 -22.83 -15.22
C GLY A 149 11.15 -22.56 -15.80
N GLY A 150 10.49 -21.48 -15.41
CA GLY A 150 9.20 -21.04 -15.98
C GLY A 150 9.35 -20.39 -17.36
N VAL A 151 10.10 -21.03 -18.26
CA VAL A 151 10.38 -20.56 -19.61
C VAL A 151 9.30 -20.96 -20.60
N GLU A 152 9.33 -20.40 -21.81
CA GLU A 152 8.46 -20.78 -22.91
C GLU A 152 8.72 -22.25 -23.30
N GLY A 153 7.64 -23.05 -23.43
CA GLY A 153 7.74 -24.49 -23.65
C GLY A 153 7.81 -25.35 -22.39
N ALA A 154 7.95 -24.77 -21.18
CA ALA A 154 7.85 -25.53 -19.94
C ALA A 154 6.42 -26.07 -19.74
N THR A 155 6.33 -27.25 -19.12
CA THR A 155 5.01 -27.82 -18.76
C THR A 155 4.27 -26.90 -17.78
N GLU A 156 2.95 -26.97 -17.75
CA GLU A 156 2.12 -26.16 -16.85
C GLU A 156 2.52 -26.37 -15.38
N ALA A 157 2.81 -27.61 -14.99
CA ALA A 157 3.27 -27.94 -13.64
C ALA A 157 4.59 -27.21 -13.26
N VAL A 158 5.58 -27.24 -14.16
CA VAL A 158 6.87 -26.56 -13.95
C VAL A 158 6.67 -25.05 -13.86
N ARG A 159 5.86 -24.47 -14.75
CA ARG A 159 5.57 -23.04 -14.75
C ARG A 159 4.85 -22.61 -13.48
N HIS A 160 3.87 -23.39 -13.02
CA HIS A 160 3.15 -23.09 -11.79
C HIS A 160 4.08 -23.14 -10.56
N GLU A 161 4.96 -24.13 -10.49
CA GLU A 161 5.94 -24.26 -9.40
C GLU A 161 6.98 -23.12 -9.44
N ALA A 162 7.50 -22.79 -10.62
CA ALA A 162 8.41 -21.66 -10.82
C ALA A 162 7.76 -20.31 -10.38
N THR A 163 6.48 -20.11 -10.73
CA THR A 163 5.72 -18.93 -10.30
C THR A 163 5.61 -18.85 -8.78
N ARG A 164 5.30 -19.98 -8.15
CA ARG A 164 5.20 -20.07 -6.68
C ARG A 164 6.52 -19.73 -6.01
N HIS A 165 7.63 -20.31 -6.45
CA HIS A 165 8.97 -20.03 -5.92
C HIS A 165 9.41 -18.59 -6.15
N ALA A 166 9.12 -18.02 -7.30
CA ALA A 166 9.43 -16.62 -7.60
C ALA A 166 8.73 -15.67 -6.63
N TRP A 167 7.42 -15.82 -6.45
CA TRP A 167 6.66 -14.97 -5.53
C TRP A 167 7.01 -15.22 -4.05
N MET A 168 7.28 -16.47 -3.68
CA MET A 168 7.79 -16.80 -2.35
C MET A 168 9.09 -16.05 -2.05
N THR A 169 10.04 -16.04 -2.99
CA THR A 169 11.31 -15.33 -2.84
C THR A 169 11.09 -13.82 -2.71
N VAL A 170 10.20 -13.22 -3.52
CA VAL A 170 9.85 -11.79 -3.42
C VAL A 170 9.26 -11.46 -2.05
N MET A 171 8.35 -12.30 -1.52
CA MET A 171 7.76 -12.08 -0.19
C MET A 171 8.80 -12.21 0.94
N LEU A 172 9.76 -13.13 0.82
CA LEU A 172 10.87 -13.25 1.78
C LEU A 172 11.80 -12.03 1.74
N ILE A 173 12.09 -11.49 0.56
CA ILE A 173 12.86 -10.24 0.44
C ILE A 173 12.13 -9.08 1.11
N LEU A 174 10.82 -8.95 0.89
CA LEU A 174 9.99 -7.95 1.57
C LEU A 174 10.00 -8.11 3.09
N ALA A 175 9.90 -9.36 3.56
CA ALA A 175 10.00 -9.68 4.98
C ALA A 175 11.33 -9.22 5.56
N ALA A 176 12.44 -9.56 4.91
CA ALA A 176 13.77 -9.16 5.34
C ALA A 176 13.93 -7.63 5.37
N VAL A 177 13.49 -6.93 4.33
CA VAL A 177 13.55 -5.46 4.27
C VAL A 177 12.76 -4.83 5.42
N MET A 178 11.52 -5.29 5.67
CA MET A 178 10.69 -4.73 6.74
C MET A 178 11.25 -5.01 8.13
N LEU A 179 11.79 -6.21 8.38
CA LEU A 179 12.43 -6.55 9.65
C LEU A 179 13.71 -5.73 9.87
N LEU A 180 14.56 -5.60 8.85
CA LEU A 180 15.78 -4.77 8.93
C LEU A 180 15.45 -3.30 9.20
N LEU A 181 14.43 -2.74 8.53
CA LEU A 181 13.95 -1.39 8.83
C LEU A 181 13.39 -1.27 10.24
N GLY A 182 12.69 -2.28 10.73
CA GLY A 182 12.21 -2.33 12.11
C GLY A 182 13.36 -2.31 13.14
N PHE A 183 14.39 -3.12 12.94
CA PHE A 183 15.60 -3.11 13.78
C PHE A 183 16.37 -1.78 13.70
N TYR A 184 16.47 -1.19 12.50
CA TYR A 184 17.07 0.13 12.32
C TYR A 184 16.29 1.20 13.10
N HIS A 185 14.96 1.26 12.94
CA HIS A 185 14.11 2.24 13.61
C HIS A 185 14.03 2.03 15.13
N MET A 186 14.21 0.80 15.61
CA MET A 186 14.33 0.54 17.05
C MET A 186 15.45 1.35 17.69
N ARG A 187 16.56 1.60 17.00
CA ARG A 187 17.69 2.40 17.47
C ARG A 187 17.62 3.87 17.06
N MET A 188 17.28 4.16 15.81
CA MET A 188 17.47 5.47 15.22
C MET A 188 16.24 6.39 15.33
N LEU A 189 15.02 5.83 15.46
CA LEU A 189 13.82 6.66 15.48
C LEU A 189 13.67 7.34 16.86
N PRO A 190 13.34 8.63 16.91
CA PRO A 190 12.98 9.31 18.16
C PRO A 190 11.65 8.79 18.73
N SER A 191 11.34 9.09 19.97
CA SER A 191 10.16 8.54 20.67
C SER A 191 8.83 8.93 20.04
N GLY A 192 8.77 10.07 19.39
CA GLY A 192 7.54 10.60 18.81
C GLY A 192 6.56 11.14 19.87
N GLY A 193 7.11 11.73 20.93
CA GLY A 193 6.34 12.21 22.08
C GLY A 193 6.09 11.11 23.11
N ALA A 194 5.92 11.53 24.36
CA ALA A 194 5.45 10.66 25.43
C ALA A 194 4.00 10.26 25.16
N ALA A 195 3.60 9.05 25.53
CA ALA A 195 2.19 8.73 25.71
C ALA A 195 1.60 9.83 26.61
N ALA A 196 0.46 10.41 26.20
CA ALA A 196 -0.13 11.51 26.94
C ALA A 196 -0.27 11.12 28.42
N SER A 197 0.54 11.74 29.29
CA SER A 197 0.61 11.44 30.71
C SER A 197 -0.63 11.91 31.52
N GLY A 198 -1.66 12.34 30.85
CA GLY A 198 -3.00 12.60 31.36
C GLY A 198 -3.98 11.67 30.63
N ALA A 199 -3.85 10.37 30.87
CA ALA A 199 -4.66 9.35 30.21
C ALA A 199 -6.14 9.67 30.36
N LYS A 200 -6.73 10.27 29.32
CA LYS A 200 -8.17 10.20 29.14
C LYS A 200 -8.54 8.72 29.17
N SER A 201 -9.59 8.38 29.91
CA SER A 201 -10.04 6.99 29.92
C SER A 201 -10.39 6.56 28.48
N ALA A 202 -10.31 5.28 28.17
CA ALA A 202 -10.74 4.75 26.86
C ALA A 202 -12.17 5.20 26.53
N ARG A 203 -13.04 5.34 27.54
CA ARG A 203 -14.40 5.83 27.43
C ARG A 203 -14.44 7.30 26.98
N GLU A 204 -13.68 8.18 27.61
CA GLU A 204 -13.60 9.60 27.22
C GLU A 204 -13.08 9.78 25.79
N THR A 205 -12.07 8.99 25.41
CA THR A 205 -11.53 9.00 24.04
C THR A 205 -12.59 8.56 23.03
N TRP A 206 -13.36 7.52 23.36
CA TRP A 206 -14.47 7.05 22.52
C TRP A 206 -15.59 8.09 22.41
N GLU A 207 -16.01 8.71 23.53
CA GLU A 207 -17.01 9.77 23.54
C GLU A 207 -16.58 10.97 22.68
N GLN A 208 -15.31 11.37 22.76
CA GLN A 208 -14.75 12.42 21.90
C GLN A 208 -14.71 12.03 20.42
N LEU A 209 -14.31 10.80 20.10
CA LEU A 209 -14.36 10.30 18.72
C LEU A 209 -15.78 10.35 18.14
N VAL A 210 -16.75 9.88 18.90
CA VAL A 210 -18.17 9.91 18.49
C VAL A 210 -18.65 11.35 18.29
N ALA A 211 -18.28 12.27 19.18
CA ALA A 211 -18.62 13.69 19.04
C ALA A 211 -18.03 14.29 17.76
N VAL A 212 -16.74 14.05 17.47
CA VAL A 212 -16.08 14.53 16.25
C VAL A 212 -16.72 13.97 14.99
N ILE A 213 -17.05 12.65 14.98
CA ILE A 213 -17.75 12.02 13.85
C ILE A 213 -19.13 12.66 13.65
N LYS A 214 -19.89 12.86 14.73
CA LYS A 214 -21.20 13.50 14.68
C LYS A 214 -21.10 14.91 14.13
N ASP A 215 -20.18 15.73 14.63
CA ASP A 215 -19.94 17.09 14.16
C ASP A 215 -19.54 17.12 12.69
N PHE A 216 -18.73 16.14 12.23
CA PHE A 216 -18.36 16.02 10.82
C PHE A 216 -19.58 15.83 9.92
N PHE A 217 -20.50 14.91 10.27
CA PHE A 217 -21.70 14.64 9.47
C PHE A 217 -22.78 15.73 9.57
N LEU A 218 -22.71 16.60 10.60
CA LEU A 218 -23.58 17.75 10.75
C LEU A 218 -23.13 18.99 9.97
N LYS A 219 -21.93 18.98 9.38
CA LYS A 219 -21.43 20.11 8.59
C LYS A 219 -22.32 20.37 7.38
N LYS A 220 -22.55 21.66 7.10
CA LYS A 220 -23.34 22.11 5.94
C LYS A 220 -22.78 21.53 4.63
N HIS A 221 -23.63 20.94 3.80
CA HIS A 221 -23.29 20.32 2.52
C HIS A 221 -22.32 19.13 2.57
N ILE A 222 -22.10 18.50 3.73
CA ILE A 222 -21.13 17.40 3.87
C ILE A 222 -21.41 16.24 2.90
N TRP A 223 -22.68 15.89 2.70
CA TRP A 223 -23.08 14.81 1.79
C TRP A 223 -22.75 15.10 0.32
N TYR A 224 -22.84 16.38 -0.08
CA TYR A 224 -22.40 16.81 -1.41
C TYR A 224 -20.86 16.61 -1.55
N TYR A 225 -20.07 17.00 -0.56
CA TYR A 225 -18.62 16.82 -0.60
C TYR A 225 -18.23 15.34 -0.57
N ILE A 226 -18.92 14.52 0.22
CA ILE A 226 -18.68 13.08 0.26
C ILE A 226 -18.99 12.47 -1.10
N ALA A 227 -20.13 12.76 -1.70
CA ALA A 227 -20.51 12.26 -3.02
C ALA A 227 -19.49 12.69 -4.09
N PHE A 228 -19.08 13.96 -4.08
CA PHE A 228 -18.05 14.47 -4.99
C PHE A 228 -16.72 13.71 -4.85
N ILE A 229 -16.23 13.53 -3.62
CA ILE A 229 -14.97 12.81 -3.37
C ILE A 229 -15.07 11.36 -3.85
N ILE A 230 -16.17 10.68 -3.56
CA ILE A 230 -16.39 9.28 -3.99
C ILE A 230 -16.37 9.20 -5.51
N LEU A 231 -17.15 10.02 -6.21
CA LEU A 231 -17.24 10.01 -7.67
C LEU A 231 -15.91 10.37 -8.34
N TYR A 232 -15.20 11.36 -7.79
CA TYR A 232 -13.89 11.78 -8.29
C TYR A 232 -12.83 10.68 -8.18
N ARG A 233 -12.82 9.94 -7.06
CA ARG A 233 -11.86 8.85 -6.79
C ARG A 233 -12.26 7.50 -7.39
N LEU A 234 -13.51 7.35 -7.79
CA LEU A 234 -14.05 6.09 -8.27
C LEU A 234 -13.28 5.55 -9.49
N ALA A 235 -13.04 6.42 -10.48
CA ALA A 235 -12.32 6.05 -11.69
C ALA A 235 -10.88 5.58 -11.40
N GLU A 236 -10.15 6.30 -10.53
CA GLU A 236 -8.80 5.92 -10.11
C GLU A 236 -8.79 4.56 -9.41
N GLY A 237 -9.76 4.33 -8.50
CA GLY A 237 -9.90 3.07 -7.77
C GLY A 237 -10.09 1.87 -8.71
N PHE A 238 -10.93 1.99 -9.73
CA PHE A 238 -11.13 0.95 -10.75
C PHE A 238 -9.89 0.72 -11.59
N VAL A 239 -9.24 1.79 -12.08
CA VAL A 239 -8.04 1.69 -12.91
C VAL A 239 -6.92 0.95 -12.17
N MET A 240 -6.69 1.27 -10.90
CA MET A 240 -5.65 0.61 -10.10
C MET A 240 -5.85 -0.91 -9.96
N LYS A 241 -7.08 -1.41 -10.02
CA LYS A 241 -7.39 -2.83 -9.90
C LYS A 241 -7.47 -3.56 -11.23
N ILE A 242 -8.06 -2.93 -12.23
CA ILE A 242 -8.34 -3.58 -13.52
C ILE A 242 -7.11 -3.55 -14.43
N VAL A 243 -6.33 -2.46 -14.43
CA VAL A 243 -5.17 -2.35 -15.34
C VAL A 243 -4.15 -3.47 -15.15
N PRO A 244 -3.70 -3.84 -13.94
CA PRO A 244 -2.77 -4.96 -13.79
C PRO A 244 -3.31 -6.29 -14.32
N LEU A 245 -4.60 -6.55 -14.12
CA LEU A 245 -5.26 -7.75 -14.61
C LEU A 245 -5.32 -7.75 -16.15
N PHE A 246 -5.70 -6.63 -16.76
CA PHE A 246 -5.74 -6.44 -18.22
C PHE A 246 -4.35 -6.60 -18.87
N LEU A 247 -3.31 -6.01 -18.26
CA LEU A 247 -1.95 -6.12 -18.77
C LEU A 247 -1.47 -7.58 -18.83
N LYS A 248 -1.84 -8.39 -17.83
CA LYS A 248 -1.43 -9.79 -17.72
C LYS A 248 -2.36 -10.76 -18.45
N ALA A 249 -3.64 -10.43 -18.65
CA ALA A 249 -4.59 -11.28 -19.34
C ALA A 249 -4.13 -11.60 -20.77
N GLU A 250 -4.39 -12.84 -21.23
CA GLU A 250 -4.03 -13.28 -22.57
C GLU A 250 -4.70 -12.45 -23.67
N ARG A 251 -4.05 -12.33 -24.82
CA ARG A 251 -4.60 -11.60 -25.98
C ARG A 251 -5.90 -12.21 -26.48
N SER A 252 -6.04 -13.52 -26.40
CA SER A 252 -7.26 -14.28 -26.71
C SER A 252 -8.45 -13.88 -25.84
N ALA A 253 -8.18 -13.46 -24.57
CA ALA A 253 -9.15 -12.95 -23.63
C ALA A 253 -9.29 -11.42 -23.64
N GLY A 254 -8.75 -10.74 -24.65
CA GLY A 254 -8.80 -9.29 -24.82
C GLY A 254 -7.77 -8.51 -24.01
N GLY A 255 -6.81 -9.16 -23.35
CA GLY A 255 -5.71 -8.52 -22.63
C GLY A 255 -4.49 -8.24 -23.50
N LEU A 256 -3.39 -7.79 -22.89
CA LEU A 256 -2.12 -7.53 -23.59
C LEU A 256 -1.13 -8.69 -23.54
N GLY A 257 -1.31 -9.67 -22.66
CA GLY A 257 -0.44 -10.83 -22.52
C GLY A 257 0.99 -10.50 -22.10
N LEU A 258 1.17 -9.44 -21.27
CA LEU A 258 2.48 -9.04 -20.81
C LEU A 258 2.96 -9.97 -19.68
N ASN A 259 4.25 -10.28 -19.69
CA ASN A 259 4.88 -10.97 -18.59
C ASN A 259 5.21 -10.02 -17.42
N GLU A 260 5.58 -10.58 -16.27
CA GLU A 260 5.87 -9.82 -15.05
C GLU A 260 6.99 -8.79 -15.23
N GLN A 261 8.05 -9.14 -15.98
CA GLN A 261 9.15 -8.21 -16.26
C GLN A 261 8.68 -7.00 -17.07
N GLN A 262 7.88 -7.23 -18.11
CA GLN A 262 7.29 -6.17 -18.93
C GLN A 262 6.35 -5.28 -18.11
N ILE A 263 5.49 -5.88 -17.28
CA ILE A 263 4.58 -5.13 -16.41
C ILE A 263 5.38 -4.30 -15.40
N GLY A 264 6.38 -4.87 -14.76
CA GLY A 264 7.26 -4.17 -13.83
C GLY A 264 7.97 -2.98 -14.47
N LEU A 265 8.46 -3.16 -15.70
CA LEU A 265 9.16 -2.10 -16.44
C LEU A 265 8.18 -1.02 -16.94
N TYR A 266 7.15 -1.41 -17.69
CA TYR A 266 6.27 -0.43 -18.37
C TYR A 266 5.31 0.24 -17.39
N TYR A 267 4.54 -0.53 -16.64
CA TYR A 267 3.55 0.02 -15.73
C TYR A 267 4.16 0.45 -14.41
N GLY A 268 5.03 -0.38 -13.82
CA GLY A 268 5.66 -0.09 -12.54
C GLY A 268 6.68 1.04 -12.61
N THR A 269 7.64 0.98 -13.54
CA THR A 269 8.74 1.93 -13.59
C THR A 269 8.41 3.15 -14.45
N TYR A 270 8.11 2.95 -15.73
CA TYR A 270 7.82 4.08 -16.65
C TYR A 270 6.52 4.77 -16.30
N GLY A 271 5.47 4.01 -15.92
CA GLY A 271 4.20 4.57 -15.46
C GLY A 271 4.36 5.43 -14.21
N ALA A 272 5.13 4.97 -13.22
CA ALA A 272 5.41 5.76 -12.02
C ALA A 272 6.25 7.00 -12.30
N ALA A 273 7.25 6.91 -13.19
CA ALA A 273 8.04 8.07 -13.62
C ALA A 273 7.16 9.10 -14.35
N ALA A 274 6.29 8.65 -15.26
CA ALA A 274 5.33 9.51 -15.96
C ALA A 274 4.35 10.18 -14.99
N PHE A 275 3.89 9.46 -13.96
CA PHE A 275 3.04 10.03 -12.91
C PHE A 275 3.75 11.14 -12.13
N VAL A 276 5.01 10.96 -11.76
CA VAL A 276 5.81 11.99 -11.06
C VAL A 276 5.98 13.21 -11.95
N LEU A 277 6.37 13.05 -13.20
CA LEU A 277 6.51 14.15 -14.15
C LEU A 277 5.17 14.86 -14.38
N GLY A 278 4.09 14.09 -14.58
CA GLY A 278 2.74 14.63 -14.74
C GLY A 278 2.27 15.44 -13.53
N SER A 279 2.55 14.96 -12.31
CA SER A 279 2.18 15.69 -11.09
C SER A 279 2.95 17.00 -10.91
N LEU A 280 4.24 17.03 -11.28
CA LEU A 280 5.04 18.27 -11.28
C LEU A 280 4.50 19.28 -12.31
N LEU A 281 4.22 18.84 -13.54
CA LEU A 281 3.64 19.67 -14.59
C LEU A 281 2.25 20.18 -14.20
N ALA A 282 1.41 19.32 -13.62
CA ALA A 282 0.10 19.71 -13.12
C ALA A 282 0.20 20.73 -12.00
N GLY A 283 1.13 20.57 -11.04
CA GLY A 283 1.38 21.52 -9.98
C GLY A 283 1.81 22.90 -10.53
N TYR A 284 2.71 22.92 -11.50
CA TYR A 284 3.12 24.14 -12.20
C TYR A 284 1.95 24.80 -12.94
N TYR A 285 1.15 24.03 -13.67
CA TYR A 285 -0.02 24.53 -14.37
C TYR A 285 -1.06 25.13 -13.42
N ILE A 286 -1.36 24.41 -12.31
CA ILE A 286 -2.31 24.87 -11.29
C ILE A 286 -1.86 26.18 -10.64
N SER A 287 -0.55 26.34 -10.38
CA SER A 287 0.01 27.55 -9.78
C SER A 287 -0.19 28.79 -10.65
N HIS A 288 -0.23 28.63 -11.98
CA HIS A 288 -0.40 29.73 -12.94
C HIS A 288 -1.85 29.97 -13.36
N ARG A 289 -2.66 28.92 -13.48
CA ARG A 289 -4.04 28.99 -14.00
C ARG A 289 -5.13 28.84 -12.94
N GLY A 290 -4.74 28.47 -11.73
CA GLY A 290 -5.66 28.21 -10.62
C GLY A 290 -6.33 26.85 -10.69
N LEU A 291 -6.74 26.36 -9.52
CA LEU A 291 -7.30 25.01 -9.35
C LEU A 291 -8.60 24.79 -10.13
N ARG A 292 -9.47 25.80 -10.19
CA ARG A 292 -10.78 25.69 -10.85
C ARG A 292 -10.67 25.38 -12.35
N LEU A 293 -9.78 26.09 -13.08
CA LEU A 293 -9.55 25.83 -14.50
C LEU A 293 -8.85 24.48 -14.73
N SER A 294 -7.96 24.10 -13.84
CA SER A 294 -7.26 22.82 -13.94
C SER A 294 -8.21 21.63 -13.78
N LEU A 295 -9.19 21.70 -12.86
CA LEU A 295 -10.17 20.62 -12.66
C LEU A 295 -11.20 20.50 -13.78
N ILE A 296 -11.45 21.57 -14.57
CA ILE A 296 -12.37 21.52 -15.72
C ILE A 296 -11.72 20.82 -16.92
N HIS A 297 -10.39 20.82 -17.01
CA HIS A 297 -9.65 20.27 -18.16
C HIS A 297 -8.97 18.90 -17.87
N ILE A 298 -9.17 18.33 -16.69
CA ILE A 298 -8.80 16.96 -16.35
C ILE A 298 -10.04 16.08 -16.40
#